data_85f3ddd6d6da2bfc60ad8b73e4999cf5
#
_entry.id   85f3ddd6d6da2bfc60ad8b73e4999cf5
#
_cell.length_a   1.000
_cell.length_b   1.000
_cell.length_c   1.000
_cell.angle_alpha   90.00
_cell.angle_beta   90.00
_cell.angle_gamma   90.00
#
_symmetry.space_group_name_H-M   'P 1'
#
loop_
_entity.id
_entity.type
_entity.pdbx_description
1 polymer ?
#
loop_
_entity_poly.entity_id
_entity_poly.type
_entity_poly.pdbx_seq_one_letter_code
_entity_poly.pdbx_strand_id
1 'polypeptide(L)'
;LLFLIKKYKKIYQDKGEIPELNSAFELNLFNTFRSYMDISNHFPVKLNQHTDSRGSFVELIRLGNGGQVSFSTTKPGVTRGNHFHTRKIERFAVIKGKALIQLRRIGTNEVHNFYLNGNEPAYVDMPIWYTHNIQNIGEDTLYTNFWINEPYNPEDSDTYFEDV
;
A
#
# COMPACT_ATOMS: atom_id res chain seq x y z
N LEU A 1 -21.35 -23.41 -6.41
CA LEU A 1 -20.03 -23.92 -6.07
C LEU A 1 -19.04 -23.69 -7.23
N LEU A 2 -19.28 -24.25 -8.43
CA LEU A 2 -18.36 -24.14 -9.57
C LEU A 2 -18.04 -22.67 -9.95
N PHE A 3 -19.02 -21.77 -9.87
CA PHE A 3 -18.83 -20.34 -10.10
C PHE A 3 -17.79 -19.75 -9.14
N LEU A 4 -17.88 -20.04 -7.84
CA LEU A 4 -16.94 -19.56 -6.84
C LEU A 4 -15.53 -20.10 -7.05
N ILE A 5 -15.40 -21.38 -7.38
CA ILE A 5 -14.09 -21.99 -7.69
C ILE A 5 -13.44 -21.32 -8.91
N LYS A 6 -14.21 -21.05 -9.97
CA LYS A 6 -13.70 -20.30 -11.13
C LYS A 6 -13.34 -18.87 -10.81
N LYS A 7 -14.13 -18.19 -9.93
CA LYS A 7 -13.82 -16.84 -9.39
C LYS A 7 -12.49 -16.84 -8.65
N TYR A 8 -12.28 -17.81 -7.73
CA TYR A 8 -11.05 -17.90 -6.95
C TYR A 8 -9.84 -18.22 -7.82
N LYS A 9 -9.98 -19.12 -8.80
CA LYS A 9 -8.91 -19.37 -9.77
C LYS A 9 -8.52 -18.06 -10.47
N LYS A 10 -9.47 -17.35 -11.07
CA LYS A 10 -9.22 -16.11 -11.83
C LYS A 10 -8.63 -14.99 -10.98
N ILE A 11 -9.13 -14.79 -9.74
CA ILE A 11 -8.72 -13.67 -8.88
C ILE A 11 -7.43 -14.01 -8.15
N TYR A 12 -7.38 -15.16 -7.48
CA TYR A 12 -6.25 -15.50 -6.62
C TYR A 12 -5.13 -16.19 -7.38
N GLN A 13 -5.43 -17.31 -8.07
CA GLN A 13 -4.38 -18.10 -8.71
C GLN A 13 -3.77 -17.38 -9.92
N ASP A 14 -4.60 -16.71 -10.74
CA ASP A 14 -4.12 -16.08 -11.97
C ASP A 14 -3.58 -14.66 -11.75
N LYS A 15 -4.13 -13.89 -10.78
CA LYS A 15 -3.78 -12.48 -10.54
C LYS A 15 -3.07 -12.18 -9.22
N GLY A 16 -3.10 -13.10 -8.25
CA GLY A 16 -2.53 -12.88 -6.92
C GLY A 16 -3.36 -11.96 -6.01
N GLU A 17 -4.59 -11.65 -6.39
CA GLU A 17 -5.49 -10.78 -5.61
C GLU A 17 -6.25 -11.61 -4.56
N ILE A 18 -6.50 -11.04 -3.38
CA ILE A 18 -7.34 -11.68 -2.36
C ILE A 18 -8.81 -11.40 -2.70
N PRO A 19 -9.65 -12.41 -2.98
CA PRO A 19 -11.05 -12.19 -3.31
C PRO A 19 -11.84 -11.67 -2.11
N GLU A 20 -12.88 -10.90 -2.37
CA GLU A 20 -13.89 -10.60 -1.37
C GLU A 20 -14.63 -11.89 -0.97
N LEU A 21 -14.75 -12.11 0.35
CA LEU A 21 -15.36 -13.31 0.97
C LEU A 21 -16.48 -12.85 1.91
N ASN A 22 -17.72 -13.01 1.46
CA ASN A 22 -18.90 -12.41 2.13
C ASN A 22 -19.58 -13.33 3.13
N SER A 23 -19.09 -14.55 3.33
CA SER A 23 -19.66 -15.53 4.26
C SER A 23 -18.62 -16.53 4.76
N ALA A 24 -18.93 -17.17 5.89
CA ALA A 24 -18.11 -18.27 6.41
C ALA A 24 -17.97 -19.42 5.38
N PHE A 25 -19.02 -19.67 4.60
CA PHE A 25 -18.97 -20.66 3.53
C PHE A 25 -17.93 -20.27 2.46
N GLU A 26 -17.95 -19.04 1.96
CA GLU A 26 -16.97 -18.56 0.97
C GLU A 26 -15.54 -18.60 1.52
N LEU A 27 -15.35 -18.20 2.78
CA LEU A 27 -14.03 -18.27 3.44
C LEU A 27 -13.53 -19.74 3.50
N ASN A 28 -14.36 -20.65 3.98
CA ASN A 28 -13.99 -22.06 4.09
C ASN A 28 -13.73 -22.69 2.71
N LEU A 29 -14.55 -22.35 1.73
CA LEU A 29 -14.39 -22.82 0.35
C LEU A 29 -13.09 -22.27 -0.28
N PHE A 30 -12.76 -21.00 -0.04
CA PHE A 30 -11.53 -20.39 -0.52
C PHE A 30 -10.30 -21.02 0.14
N ASN A 31 -10.34 -21.26 1.46
CA ASN A 31 -9.26 -21.96 2.15
C ASN A 31 -9.06 -23.37 1.61
N THR A 32 -10.16 -24.09 1.36
CA THR A 32 -10.13 -25.42 0.72
C THR A 32 -9.54 -25.33 -0.69
N PHE A 33 -10.00 -24.38 -1.51
CA PHE A 33 -9.46 -24.17 -2.86
C PHE A 33 -7.94 -24.00 -2.83
N ARG A 34 -7.40 -23.14 -1.94
CA ARG A 34 -5.97 -22.92 -1.83
C ARG A 34 -5.19 -24.17 -1.40
N SER A 35 -5.77 -24.99 -0.53
CA SER A 35 -5.10 -26.22 -0.05
C SER A 35 -4.99 -27.31 -1.12
N TYR A 36 -5.77 -27.22 -2.20
CA TYR A 36 -5.73 -28.13 -3.34
C TYR A 36 -5.00 -27.57 -4.56
N MET A 37 -4.40 -26.39 -4.45
CA MET A 37 -3.57 -25.85 -5.53
C MET A 37 -2.26 -26.65 -5.66
N ASP A 38 -1.71 -26.66 -6.86
CA ASP A 38 -0.35 -27.17 -7.10
C ASP A 38 0.68 -26.17 -6.55
N ILE A 39 0.98 -26.30 -5.26
CA ILE A 39 1.83 -25.40 -4.51
C ILE A 39 3.23 -25.32 -5.09
N SER A 40 3.78 -26.46 -5.52
CA SER A 40 5.17 -26.57 -6.00
C SER A 40 5.39 -25.83 -7.32
N ASN A 41 4.36 -25.80 -8.19
CA ASN A 41 4.42 -25.09 -9.46
C ASN A 41 3.90 -23.66 -9.39
N HIS A 42 3.09 -23.34 -8.35
CA HIS A 42 2.52 -22.00 -8.21
C HIS A 42 3.45 -21.05 -7.47
N PHE A 43 4.14 -21.48 -6.43
CA PHE A 43 5.02 -20.62 -5.61
C PHE A 43 6.50 -20.86 -5.87
N PRO A 44 7.35 -19.82 -5.71
CA PRO A 44 7.01 -18.45 -5.31
C PRO A 44 6.46 -17.62 -6.47
N VAL A 45 5.47 -16.75 -6.16
CA VAL A 45 4.99 -15.71 -7.09
C VAL A 45 5.90 -14.49 -6.97
N LYS A 46 6.51 -14.07 -8.08
CA LYS A 46 7.36 -12.88 -8.13
C LYS A 46 6.48 -11.63 -8.22
N LEU A 47 6.76 -10.66 -7.36
CA LEU A 47 6.09 -9.37 -7.35
C LEU A 47 6.73 -8.41 -8.36
N ASN A 48 5.92 -7.52 -8.92
CA ASN A 48 6.40 -6.46 -9.79
C ASN A 48 7.02 -5.34 -8.95
N GLN A 49 8.28 -5.03 -9.22
CA GLN A 49 9.01 -3.96 -8.56
C GLN A 49 9.17 -2.78 -9.51
N HIS A 50 8.72 -1.61 -9.08
CA HIS A 50 8.91 -0.34 -9.77
C HIS A 50 10.05 0.43 -9.09
N THR A 51 11.15 0.66 -9.81
CA THR A 51 12.35 1.31 -9.28
C THR A 51 12.66 2.58 -10.08
N ASP A 52 12.97 3.66 -9.37
CA ASP A 52 13.43 4.93 -9.94
C ASP A 52 14.60 5.53 -9.13
N SER A 53 14.95 6.79 -9.38
CA SER A 53 16.04 7.48 -8.68
C SER A 53 15.81 7.63 -7.18
N ARG A 54 14.57 7.60 -6.73
CA ARG A 54 14.16 7.78 -5.32
C ARG A 54 14.26 6.49 -4.51
N GLY A 55 14.10 5.32 -5.14
CA GLY A 55 14.05 4.00 -4.51
C GLY A 55 13.09 3.07 -5.25
N SER A 56 12.51 2.10 -4.53
CA SER A 56 11.62 1.09 -5.10
C SER A 56 10.23 1.13 -4.48
N PHE A 57 9.24 0.66 -5.23
CA PHE A 57 7.86 0.47 -4.80
C PHE A 57 7.36 -0.90 -5.27
N VAL A 58 6.69 -1.63 -4.39
CA VAL A 58 6.14 -2.96 -4.67
C VAL A 58 4.74 -3.07 -4.05
N GLU A 59 3.74 -3.39 -4.86
CA GLU A 59 2.44 -3.80 -4.35
C GLU A 59 2.55 -5.25 -3.82
N LEU A 60 2.20 -5.46 -2.55
CA LEU A 60 2.29 -6.76 -1.89
C LEU A 60 0.96 -7.52 -1.92
N ILE A 61 -0.13 -6.81 -1.65
CA ILE A 61 -1.47 -7.40 -1.52
C ILE A 61 -2.49 -6.44 -2.12
N ARG A 62 -3.36 -6.98 -2.97
CA ARG A 62 -4.57 -6.32 -3.45
C ARG A 62 -5.79 -7.05 -2.91
N LEU A 63 -6.71 -6.31 -2.29
CA LEU A 63 -7.90 -6.86 -1.64
C LEU A 63 -9.14 -6.66 -2.50
N GLY A 64 -9.97 -7.70 -2.64
CA GLY A 64 -11.20 -7.66 -3.44
C GLY A 64 -12.32 -6.80 -2.84
N ASN A 65 -12.26 -6.52 -1.54
CA ASN A 65 -13.17 -5.59 -0.85
C ASN A 65 -12.67 -4.15 -0.80
N GLY A 66 -11.73 -3.81 -1.66
CA GLY A 66 -11.06 -2.52 -1.71
C GLY A 66 -9.78 -2.44 -0.88
N GLY A 67 -8.83 -1.70 -1.42
CA GLY A 67 -7.55 -1.46 -0.79
C GLY A 67 -6.41 -2.31 -1.32
N GLN A 68 -5.21 -1.80 -1.06
CA GLN A 68 -3.96 -2.48 -1.34
C GLN A 68 -2.94 -2.21 -0.24
N VAL A 69 -2.02 -3.14 -0.06
CA VAL A 69 -0.83 -2.99 0.78
C VAL A 69 0.38 -2.96 -0.13
N SER A 70 1.23 -1.97 0.07
CA SER A 70 2.44 -1.76 -0.72
C SER A 70 3.63 -1.50 0.19
N PHE A 71 4.80 -1.70 -0.34
CA PHE A 71 6.07 -1.47 0.32
C PHE A 71 6.93 -0.54 -0.52
N SER A 72 7.65 0.37 0.11
CA SER A 72 8.63 1.18 -0.59
C SER A 72 9.95 1.29 0.14
N THR A 73 11.00 1.53 -0.65
CA THR A 73 12.28 2.02 -0.17
C THR A 73 12.47 3.45 -0.63
N THR A 74 13.10 4.28 0.24
CA THR A 74 13.41 5.67 -0.09
C THR A 74 14.87 5.95 0.30
N LYS A 75 15.66 6.47 -0.64
CA LYS A 75 17.06 6.81 -0.40
C LYS A 75 17.20 7.95 0.59
N PRO A 76 18.35 8.09 1.30
CA PRO A 76 18.63 9.21 2.18
C PRO A 76 18.40 10.57 1.50
N GLY A 77 17.80 11.52 2.23
CA GLY A 77 17.51 12.87 1.79
C GLY A 77 16.35 13.01 0.78
N VAL A 78 15.78 11.90 0.30
CA VAL A 78 14.72 11.93 -0.70
C VAL A 78 13.35 12.10 -0.05
N THR A 79 12.51 12.95 -0.66
CA THR A 79 11.10 13.14 -0.32
C THR A 79 10.20 12.51 -1.38
N ARG A 80 9.12 11.86 -0.94
CA ARG A 80 8.02 11.33 -1.76
C ARG A 80 6.71 11.95 -1.31
N GLY A 81 5.73 12.03 -2.20
CA GLY A 81 4.42 12.62 -1.92
C GLY A 81 4.31 14.02 -2.52
N ASN A 82 3.95 15.01 -1.70
CA ASN A 82 3.52 16.34 -2.11
C ASN A 82 2.25 16.26 -2.97
N HIS A 83 1.24 15.59 -2.40
CA HIS A 83 -0.06 15.46 -3.02
C HIS A 83 -1.15 15.25 -1.95
N PHE A 84 -2.38 15.44 -2.35
CA PHE A 84 -3.55 15.12 -1.53
C PHE A 84 -4.55 14.26 -2.29
N HIS A 85 -5.47 13.70 -1.54
CA HIS A 85 -6.59 12.89 -2.03
C HIS A 85 -7.93 13.50 -1.61
N THR A 86 -8.98 13.22 -2.38
CA THR A 86 -10.34 13.67 -2.07
C THR A 86 -11.23 12.54 -1.53
N ARG A 87 -10.87 11.27 -1.79
CA ARG A 87 -11.58 10.05 -1.35
C ARG A 87 -10.68 8.96 -0.79
N LYS A 88 -9.41 8.92 -1.19
CA LYS A 88 -8.45 7.95 -0.69
C LYS A 88 -7.92 8.35 0.67
N ILE A 89 -7.83 7.38 1.56
CA ILE A 89 -7.09 7.48 2.80
C ILE A 89 -5.91 6.51 2.77
N GLU A 90 -4.79 6.93 3.31
CA GLU A 90 -3.58 6.13 3.34
C GLU A 90 -3.05 6.00 4.75
N ARG A 91 -2.38 4.89 5.02
CA ARG A 91 -1.60 4.68 6.24
C ARG A 91 -0.16 4.43 5.88
N PHE A 92 0.75 5.23 6.40
CA PHE A 92 2.19 5.05 6.24
C PHE A 92 2.78 4.55 7.55
N ALA A 93 3.39 3.35 7.51
CA ALA A 93 4.08 2.76 8.65
C ALA A 93 5.58 2.68 8.35
N VAL A 94 6.40 3.31 9.18
CA VAL A 94 7.86 3.25 9.09
C VAL A 94 8.35 1.98 9.78
N ILE A 95 9.03 1.11 9.02
CA ILE A 95 9.48 -0.21 9.49
C ILE A 95 10.98 -0.21 9.77
N LYS A 96 11.76 0.57 9.02
CA LYS A 96 13.20 0.72 9.22
C LYS A 96 13.66 2.08 8.72
N GLY A 97 14.62 2.70 9.40
CA GLY A 97 15.16 4.01 9.07
C GLY A 97 14.47 5.13 9.85
N LYS A 98 14.74 6.38 9.47
CA LYS A 98 14.18 7.58 10.10
C LYS A 98 13.42 8.39 9.07
N ALA A 99 12.19 8.76 9.38
CA ALA A 99 11.32 9.52 8.49
C ALA A 99 10.79 10.79 9.16
N LEU A 100 10.63 11.83 8.35
CA LEU A 100 9.74 12.96 8.63
C LEU A 100 8.51 12.79 7.73
N ILE A 101 7.33 12.68 8.33
CA ILE A 101 6.04 12.74 7.64
C ILE A 101 5.43 14.10 7.93
N GLN A 102 4.99 14.80 6.90
CA GLN A 102 4.38 16.12 7.00
C GLN A 102 2.97 16.09 6.44
N LEU A 103 2.05 16.73 7.13
CA LEU A 103 0.65 16.90 6.72
C LEU A 103 0.27 18.39 6.81
N ARG A 104 -0.40 18.90 5.78
CA ARG A 104 -1.01 20.23 5.79
C ARG A 104 -2.43 20.16 5.20
N ARG A 105 -3.41 20.66 5.93
CA ARG A 105 -4.77 20.74 5.41
C ARG A 105 -4.83 21.73 4.24
N ILE A 106 -5.50 21.34 3.15
CA ILE A 106 -5.69 22.22 1.99
C ILE A 106 -6.40 23.51 2.41
N GLY A 107 -5.89 24.64 1.93
CA GLY A 107 -6.40 25.97 2.28
C GLY A 107 -5.89 26.54 3.62
N THR A 108 -4.94 25.87 4.29
CA THR A 108 -4.28 26.36 5.51
C THR A 108 -2.77 26.38 5.35
N ASN A 109 -2.08 27.06 6.28
CA ASN A 109 -0.61 27.12 6.33
C ASN A 109 -0.02 26.30 7.49
N GLU A 110 -0.85 25.66 8.31
CA GLU A 110 -0.39 24.87 9.44
C GLU A 110 0.13 23.51 8.98
N VAL A 111 1.41 23.23 9.25
CA VAL A 111 2.08 21.97 8.92
C VAL A 111 2.28 21.15 10.19
N HIS A 112 1.73 19.93 10.19
CA HIS A 112 1.97 18.95 11.23
C HIS A 112 3.17 18.07 10.85
N ASN A 113 4.17 17.98 11.73
CA ASN A 113 5.40 17.23 11.53
C ASN A 113 5.44 15.99 12.44
N PHE A 114 5.63 14.81 11.87
CA PHE A 114 5.72 13.54 12.59
C PHE A 114 7.09 12.91 12.31
N TYR A 115 7.90 12.75 13.34
CA TYR A 115 9.21 12.11 13.29
C TYR A 115 9.07 10.65 13.72
N LEU A 116 9.35 9.72 12.80
CA LEU A 116 9.22 8.29 13.04
C LEU A 116 10.58 7.60 12.93
N ASN A 117 10.73 6.54 13.74
CA ASN A 117 11.93 5.70 13.74
C ASN A 117 11.51 4.23 13.69
N GLY A 118 12.02 3.49 12.72
CA GLY A 118 11.69 2.08 12.54
C GLY A 118 12.15 1.15 13.68
N ASN A 119 12.97 1.61 14.61
CA ASN A 119 13.27 0.87 15.85
C ASN A 119 12.07 0.80 16.81
N GLU A 120 11.14 1.75 16.67
CA GLU A 120 9.84 1.80 17.36
C GLU A 120 8.76 2.00 16.28
N PRO A 121 8.37 0.92 15.56
CA PRO A 121 7.48 1.03 14.41
C PRO A 121 6.18 1.75 14.75
N ALA A 122 5.89 2.80 14.00
CA ALA A 122 4.72 3.64 14.16
C ALA A 122 4.12 4.00 12.80
N TYR A 123 2.91 4.49 12.80
CA TYR A 123 2.23 4.92 11.59
C TYR A 123 1.60 6.31 11.72
N VAL A 124 1.36 6.93 10.58
CA VAL A 124 0.52 8.12 10.41
C VAL A 124 -0.53 7.81 9.34
N ASP A 125 -1.78 8.20 9.61
CA ASP A 125 -2.86 8.16 8.63
C ASP A 125 -2.93 9.50 7.89
N MET A 126 -3.08 9.43 6.57
CA MET A 126 -3.24 10.58 5.68
C MET A 126 -4.73 10.78 5.40
N PRO A 127 -5.38 11.77 6.03
CA PRO A 127 -6.79 12.06 5.77
C PRO A 127 -6.99 12.67 4.39
N ILE A 128 -8.20 12.57 3.85
CA ILE A 128 -8.60 13.33 2.65
C ILE A 128 -8.42 14.84 2.90
N TRP A 129 -8.14 15.59 1.82
CA TRP A 129 -7.91 17.04 1.87
C TRP A 129 -6.71 17.49 2.69
N TYR A 130 -5.76 16.57 2.96
CA TYR A 130 -4.44 16.91 3.51
C TYR A 130 -3.37 16.57 2.48
N THR A 131 -2.63 17.60 2.04
CA THR A 131 -1.38 17.34 1.32
C THR A 131 -0.39 16.74 2.29
N HIS A 132 0.37 15.77 1.79
CA HIS A 132 1.30 15.03 2.62
C HIS A 132 2.56 14.64 1.85
N ASN A 133 3.63 14.45 2.61
CA ASN A 133 4.86 13.88 2.11
C ASN A 133 5.53 13.01 3.19
N ILE A 134 6.50 12.21 2.74
CA ILE A 134 7.41 11.46 3.59
C ILE A 134 8.84 11.68 3.12
N GLN A 135 9.71 12.13 4.00
CA GLN A 135 11.12 12.35 3.75
C GLN A 135 11.97 11.34 4.52
N ASN A 136 12.95 10.74 3.87
CA ASN A 136 14.00 10.01 4.56
C ASN A 136 15.01 11.00 5.15
N ILE A 137 14.98 11.16 6.48
CA ILE A 137 15.88 12.03 7.26
C ILE A 137 17.03 11.26 7.92
N GLY A 138 17.17 9.97 7.62
CA GLY A 138 18.26 9.12 8.07
C GLY A 138 19.40 9.03 7.05
N GLU A 139 20.45 8.31 7.42
CA GLU A 139 21.61 8.05 6.58
C GLU A 139 21.48 6.75 5.77
N ASP A 140 20.60 5.86 6.22
CA ASP A 140 20.31 4.59 5.58
C ASP A 140 19.02 4.63 4.74
N THR A 141 18.80 3.60 3.95
CA THR A 141 17.53 3.40 3.22
C THR A 141 16.35 3.34 4.20
N LEU A 142 15.34 4.17 3.95
CA LEU A 142 14.06 4.14 4.65
C LEU A 142 13.17 3.05 4.05
N TYR A 143 12.52 2.26 4.91
CA TYR A 143 11.54 1.23 4.55
C TYR A 143 10.18 1.60 5.10
N THR A 144 9.21 1.75 4.22
CA THR A 144 7.84 2.14 4.55
C THR A 144 6.84 1.13 4.01
N ASN A 145 5.90 0.73 4.84
CA ASN A 145 4.74 -0.05 4.43
C ASN A 145 3.53 0.88 4.29
N PHE A 146 2.76 0.72 3.22
CA PHE A 146 1.58 1.52 2.93
C PHE A 146 0.33 0.67 2.89
N TRP A 147 -0.75 1.18 3.42
CA TRP A 147 -2.09 0.73 3.11
C TRP A 147 -2.89 1.88 2.54
N ILE A 148 -3.72 1.59 1.55
CA ILE A 148 -4.65 2.54 0.93
C ILE A 148 -6.01 1.84 0.76
N ASN A 149 -7.10 2.56 1.02
CA ASN A 149 -8.45 1.99 1.05
C ASN A 149 -9.01 1.57 -0.32
N GLU A 150 -8.41 2.01 -1.42
CA GLU A 150 -8.76 1.57 -2.77
C GLU A 150 -7.51 1.28 -3.62
N PRO A 151 -7.56 0.31 -4.54
CA PRO A 151 -6.44 0.05 -5.45
C PRO A 151 -6.13 1.23 -6.35
N TYR A 152 -4.85 1.42 -6.67
CA TYR A 152 -4.44 2.44 -7.63
C TYR A 152 -5.04 2.16 -9.02
N ASN A 153 -5.67 3.19 -9.58
CA ASN A 153 -6.17 3.21 -10.95
C ASN A 153 -5.56 4.41 -11.70
N PRO A 154 -4.75 4.21 -12.74
CA PRO A 154 -4.12 5.31 -13.47
C PRO A 154 -5.13 6.20 -14.23
N GLU A 155 -6.32 5.68 -14.58
CA GLU A 155 -7.37 6.42 -15.27
C GLU A 155 -8.20 7.29 -14.30
N ASP A 156 -8.15 6.99 -13.00
CA ASP A 156 -8.84 7.71 -11.93
C ASP A 156 -7.99 7.67 -10.66
N SER A 157 -6.87 8.36 -10.68
CA SER A 157 -5.85 8.26 -9.64
C SER A 157 -6.22 8.91 -8.31
N ASP A 158 -7.19 9.84 -8.28
CA ASP A 158 -7.52 10.67 -7.10
C ASP A 158 -6.26 11.22 -6.39
N THR A 159 -5.29 11.68 -7.18
CA THR A 159 -4.01 12.19 -6.67
C THR A 159 -3.75 13.56 -7.28
N TYR A 160 -3.72 14.58 -6.43
CA TYR A 160 -3.58 15.98 -6.82
C TYR A 160 -2.29 16.54 -6.22
N PHE A 161 -1.38 17.00 -7.08
CA PHE A 161 -0.10 17.56 -6.65
C PHE A 161 -0.31 18.86 -5.87
N GLU A 162 0.28 18.96 -4.69
CA GLU A 162 0.28 20.14 -3.84
C GLU A 162 1.40 20.01 -2.81
N ASP A 163 2.31 20.97 -2.72
CA ASP A 163 3.36 20.97 -1.72
C ASP A 163 2.79 21.12 -0.29
N VAL A 164 3.48 20.49 0.66
CA VAL A 164 3.15 20.61 2.09
C VAL A 164 3.56 21.96 2.63
#